data_8af1a2ab01b6fa345dd99c52ecec14e3
#
_entry.id   8af1a2ab01b6fa345dd99c52ecec14e3
#
_cell.length_a   1.000
_cell.length_b   1.000
_cell.length_c   1.000
_cell.angle_alpha   90.00
_cell.angle_beta   90.00
_cell.angle_gamma   90.00
#
_symmetry.space_group_name_H-M   'P 1'
#
loop_
_entity.id
_entity.type
_entity.pdbx_description
1 polymer ?
#
loop_
_entity_poly.entity_id
_entity_poly.type
_entity_poly.pdbx_seq_one_letter_code
_entity_poly.pdbx_strand_id
1 'polypeptide(L)'
;MRLSFPRLSSLKLMAAGAAISISAIVIAAPAPDPTSAVGLWEQVDEKSGQPESWFKITEKNGVYQGNIVKIYFKPGEDENWVCDKCEGDERGKPVLGLALIKGMKRNGTAYEEGTIMDPRDGAVYRALMKLSPDGQKLEVRGYLGISLFGRSQTWNRLPDSALAPTPPPTRGPAPKGPPQKK
;
A
#
# COMPACT_ATOMS: atom_id res chain seq x y z
N MET A 1 -60.47 51.79 -47.16
CA MET A 1 -59.96 51.30 -45.88
C MET A 1 -58.84 50.28 -46.11
N ARG A 2 -57.55 50.65 -45.98
CA ARG A 2 -56.40 49.74 -46.15
C ARG A 2 -55.81 49.55 -44.78
N LEU A 3 -55.85 48.28 -44.26
CA LEU A 3 -55.24 47.90 -43.02
C LEU A 3 -53.78 47.48 -43.31
N SER A 4 -52.83 48.26 -42.78
CA SER A 4 -51.41 47.93 -42.77
C SER A 4 -51.09 47.05 -41.58
N PHE A 5 -50.50 45.89 -41.86
CA PHE A 5 -49.93 45.00 -40.79
C PHE A 5 -48.44 45.34 -40.59
N PRO A 6 -47.96 45.47 -39.36
CA PRO A 6 -46.56 45.64 -39.09
C PRO A 6 -45.78 44.28 -39.18
N ARG A 7 -44.59 44.39 -39.80
CA ARG A 7 -43.62 43.25 -39.91
C ARG A 7 -43.07 42.89 -38.55
N LEU A 8 -43.22 41.63 -38.14
CA LEU A 8 -42.49 41.06 -36.98
C LEU A 8 -41.02 40.91 -37.34
N SER A 9 -40.16 41.60 -36.60
CA SER A 9 -38.71 41.44 -36.64
C SER A 9 -38.32 40.13 -35.93
N SER A 10 -37.57 39.28 -36.64
CA SER A 10 -37.02 38.02 -36.12
C SER A 10 -35.96 38.29 -35.06
N LEU A 11 -36.30 37.97 -33.81
CA LEU A 11 -35.35 37.96 -32.68
C LEU A 11 -34.47 36.73 -32.77
N LYS A 12 -33.17 36.92 -33.12
CA LYS A 12 -32.17 35.85 -33.10
C LYS A 12 -31.80 35.54 -31.64
N LEU A 13 -32.25 34.39 -31.13
CA LEU A 13 -31.88 33.88 -29.83
C LEU A 13 -30.44 33.30 -29.92
N MET A 14 -29.45 34.02 -29.39
CA MET A 14 -28.10 33.50 -29.20
C MET A 14 -28.08 32.59 -27.96
N ALA A 15 -27.98 31.27 -28.15
CA ALA A 15 -27.73 30.33 -27.10
C ALA A 15 -26.25 30.39 -26.69
N ALA A 16 -25.96 31.03 -25.56
CA ALA A 16 -24.63 30.99 -24.93
C ALA A 16 -24.48 29.63 -24.23
N GLY A 17 -23.74 28.73 -24.83
CA GLY A 17 -23.37 27.47 -24.19
C GLY A 17 -22.32 27.68 -23.08
N ALA A 18 -22.73 27.62 -21.83
CA ALA A 18 -21.80 27.59 -20.71
C ALA A 18 -21.14 26.21 -20.62
N ALA A 19 -19.86 26.10 -20.99
CA ALA A 19 -19.06 24.91 -20.78
C ALA A 19 -18.72 24.78 -19.26
N ILE A 20 -19.36 23.84 -18.58
CA ILE A 20 -19.07 23.53 -17.21
C ILE A 20 -17.80 22.66 -17.21
N SER A 21 -16.65 23.26 -16.87
CA SER A 21 -15.40 22.52 -16.66
C SER A 21 -15.48 21.82 -15.30
N ILE A 22 -15.65 20.50 -15.29
CA ILE A 22 -15.56 19.68 -14.08
C ILE A 22 -14.07 19.50 -13.76
N SER A 23 -13.56 20.30 -12.85
CA SER A 23 -12.21 20.08 -12.30
C SER A 23 -12.26 18.87 -11.36
N ALA A 24 -11.59 17.78 -11.74
CA ALA A 24 -11.41 16.63 -10.88
C ALA A 24 -10.51 17.01 -9.69
N ILE A 25 -11.06 17.04 -8.49
CA ILE A 25 -10.30 17.21 -7.26
C ILE A 25 -9.56 15.89 -7.00
N VAL A 26 -8.27 15.85 -7.24
CA VAL A 26 -7.40 14.75 -6.81
C VAL A 26 -7.21 14.88 -5.32
N ILE A 27 -7.92 14.07 -4.54
CA ILE A 27 -7.69 13.97 -3.09
C ILE A 27 -6.42 13.14 -2.92
N ALA A 28 -5.30 13.79 -2.61
CA ALA A 28 -4.08 13.10 -2.23
C ALA A 28 -4.31 12.34 -0.93
N ALA A 29 -3.92 11.07 -0.89
CA ALA A 29 -3.92 10.30 0.36
C ALA A 29 -2.99 10.99 1.38
N PRO A 30 -3.36 11.02 2.67
CA PRO A 30 -2.50 11.61 3.69
C PRO A 30 -1.15 10.89 3.72
N ALA A 31 -0.07 11.64 3.86
CA ALA A 31 1.26 11.07 4.01
C ALA A 31 1.33 10.23 5.29
N PRO A 32 2.11 9.12 5.31
CA PRO A 32 2.31 8.32 6.52
C PRO A 32 2.85 9.19 7.67
N ASP A 33 2.32 8.97 8.88
CA ASP A 33 2.85 9.63 10.09
C ASP A 33 4.29 9.11 10.36
N PRO A 34 5.34 9.95 10.25
CA PRO A 34 6.71 9.53 10.47
C PRO A 34 7.00 9.15 11.91
N THR A 35 6.11 9.49 12.85
CA THR A 35 6.27 9.16 14.27
C THR A 35 5.63 7.84 14.66
N SER A 36 4.94 7.15 13.73
CA SER A 36 4.24 5.88 13.97
C SER A 36 4.76 4.77 13.07
N ALA A 37 4.78 3.52 13.57
CA ALA A 37 5.03 2.34 12.76
C ALA A 37 3.85 1.97 11.84
N VAL A 38 2.69 2.60 11.99
CA VAL A 38 1.56 2.41 11.05
C VAL A 38 2.01 2.81 9.65
N GLY A 39 1.72 1.97 8.66
CA GLY A 39 2.11 2.22 7.28
C GLY A 39 2.52 0.96 6.55
N LEU A 40 3.08 1.16 5.36
CA LEU A 40 3.58 0.10 4.49
C LEU A 40 5.10 0.00 4.60
N TRP A 41 5.60 -1.23 4.72
CA TRP A 41 7.00 -1.52 4.95
C TRP A 41 7.50 -2.60 4.00
N GLU A 42 8.71 -2.41 3.45
CA GLU A 42 9.39 -3.38 2.61
C GLU A 42 10.47 -4.09 3.42
N GLN A 43 10.36 -5.41 3.46
CA GLN A 43 11.41 -6.30 3.91
C GLN A 43 12.32 -6.63 2.74
N VAL A 44 13.63 -6.55 2.96
CA VAL A 44 14.64 -6.91 1.97
C VAL A 44 15.52 -8.04 2.49
N ASP A 45 16.00 -8.89 1.60
CA ASP A 45 17.03 -9.87 1.91
C ASP A 45 18.34 -9.16 2.24
N GLU A 46 18.89 -9.40 3.43
CA GLU A 46 20.07 -8.68 3.93
C GLU A 46 21.35 -8.94 3.11
N LYS A 47 21.41 -10.07 2.39
CA LYS A 47 22.58 -10.46 1.61
C LYS A 47 22.54 -9.87 0.20
N SER A 48 21.39 -9.95 -0.45
CA SER A 48 21.21 -9.52 -1.84
C SER A 48 20.64 -8.10 -1.97
N GLY A 49 20.02 -7.57 -0.90
CA GLY A 49 19.30 -6.30 -0.93
C GLY A 49 18.00 -6.34 -1.77
N GLN A 50 17.60 -7.52 -2.24
CA GLN A 50 16.39 -7.67 -3.04
C GLN A 50 15.13 -7.65 -2.17
N PRO A 51 14.01 -7.07 -2.64
CA PRO A 51 12.74 -7.14 -1.94
C PRO A 51 12.30 -8.59 -1.73
N GLU A 52 11.84 -8.90 -0.51
CA GLU A 52 11.27 -10.22 -0.17
C GLU A 52 9.77 -10.13 0.05
N SER A 53 9.31 -9.13 0.79
CA SER A 53 7.88 -8.98 1.11
C SER A 53 7.54 -7.57 1.54
N TRP A 54 6.24 -7.25 1.48
CA TRP A 54 5.70 -6.03 2.06
C TRP A 54 4.75 -6.35 3.20
N PHE A 55 4.85 -5.56 4.25
CA PHE A 55 4.01 -5.62 5.43
C PHE A 55 3.20 -4.34 5.59
N LYS A 56 1.91 -4.47 5.82
CA LYS A 56 1.06 -3.37 6.27
C LYS A 56 0.92 -3.45 7.78
N ILE A 57 1.44 -2.46 8.48
CA ILE A 57 1.22 -2.31 9.93
C ILE A 57 0.01 -1.42 10.13
N THR A 58 -0.92 -1.90 10.94
CA THR A 58 -2.14 -1.22 11.37
C THR A 58 -2.19 -1.12 12.88
N GLU A 59 -2.96 -0.17 13.39
CA GLU A 59 -3.20 0.01 14.82
C GLU A 59 -4.70 -0.05 15.08
N LYS A 60 -5.09 -0.72 16.14
CA LYS A 60 -6.45 -0.72 16.66
C LYS A 60 -6.43 -0.75 18.19
N ASN A 61 -6.99 0.27 18.84
CA ASN A 61 -7.08 0.40 20.30
C ASN A 61 -5.72 0.28 21.01
N GLY A 62 -4.67 0.91 20.46
CA GLY A 62 -3.31 0.87 21.03
C GLY A 62 -2.52 -0.41 20.73
N VAL A 63 -3.12 -1.36 20.01
CA VAL A 63 -2.47 -2.62 19.61
C VAL A 63 -2.11 -2.58 18.14
N TYR A 64 -0.84 -2.89 17.83
CA TYR A 64 -0.31 -2.89 16.47
C TYR A 64 -0.21 -4.32 15.95
N GLN A 65 -0.55 -4.47 14.66
CA GLN A 65 -0.53 -5.73 13.93
C GLN A 65 0.10 -5.51 12.56
N GLY A 66 0.89 -6.48 12.09
CA GLY A 66 1.52 -6.46 10.76
C GLY A 66 1.06 -7.62 9.91
N ASN A 67 0.39 -7.32 8.80
CA ASN A 67 -0.04 -8.30 7.80
C ASN A 67 0.90 -8.28 6.59
N ILE A 68 1.26 -9.46 6.10
CA ILE A 68 1.97 -9.56 4.83
C ILE A 68 1.01 -9.25 3.67
N VAL A 69 1.35 -8.28 2.84
CA VAL A 69 0.45 -7.78 1.76
C VAL A 69 1.03 -7.96 0.37
N LYS A 70 2.30 -8.32 0.29
CA LYS A 70 2.98 -8.70 -0.96
C LYS A 70 4.13 -9.65 -0.66
N ILE A 71 4.36 -10.61 -1.54
CA ILE A 71 5.50 -11.54 -1.51
C ILE A 71 6.18 -11.50 -2.87
N TYR A 72 7.49 -11.45 -2.89
CA TYR A 72 8.31 -11.56 -4.10
C TYR A 72 8.84 -12.98 -4.20
N PHE A 73 8.15 -13.81 -4.97
CA PHE A 73 8.55 -15.18 -5.18
C PHE A 73 9.77 -15.28 -6.11
N LYS A 74 10.69 -16.18 -5.77
CA LYS A 74 11.81 -16.51 -6.63
C LYS A 74 11.36 -17.50 -7.72
N PRO A 75 12.07 -17.59 -8.84
CA PRO A 75 11.74 -18.58 -9.86
C PRO A 75 11.67 -20.00 -9.28
N GLY A 76 10.52 -20.68 -9.46
CA GLY A 76 10.28 -22.02 -8.95
C GLY A 76 9.67 -22.11 -7.54
N GLU A 77 9.43 -20.99 -6.86
CA GLU A 77 8.66 -20.97 -5.62
C GLU A 77 7.15 -21.01 -5.93
N ASP A 78 6.37 -21.58 -5.00
CA ASP A 78 4.93 -21.69 -5.13
C ASP A 78 4.25 -20.36 -4.77
N GLU A 79 3.66 -19.69 -5.76
CA GLU A 79 2.91 -18.45 -5.56
C GLU A 79 1.62 -18.61 -4.73
N ASN A 80 1.13 -19.86 -4.59
CA ASN A 80 -0.01 -20.21 -3.75
C ASN A 80 0.42 -20.65 -2.34
N TRP A 81 1.56 -20.17 -1.87
CA TRP A 81 2.12 -20.57 -0.59
C TRP A 81 1.11 -20.45 0.56
N VAL A 82 0.84 -21.59 1.20
CA VAL A 82 -0.02 -21.70 2.38
C VAL A 82 0.82 -22.04 3.63
N CYS A 83 0.35 -21.63 4.80
CA CYS A 83 1.05 -21.89 6.05
C CYS A 83 0.75 -23.28 6.59
N ASP A 84 1.34 -24.31 6.04
CA ASP A 84 1.13 -25.71 6.45
C ASP A 84 1.59 -26.02 7.86
N LYS A 85 2.63 -25.30 8.33
CA LYS A 85 3.24 -25.50 9.65
C LYS A 85 2.70 -24.56 10.71
N CYS A 86 1.82 -23.65 10.36
CA CYS A 86 1.12 -22.81 11.33
C CYS A 86 0.23 -23.63 12.25
N GLU A 87 -0.04 -23.10 13.42
CA GLU A 87 -0.97 -23.70 14.39
C GLU A 87 -2.34 -22.99 14.38
N GLY A 88 -3.35 -23.68 14.94
CA GLY A 88 -4.69 -23.15 15.12
C GLY A 88 -5.36 -22.75 13.79
N ASP A 89 -6.05 -21.62 13.82
CA ASP A 89 -6.84 -21.12 12.70
C ASP A 89 -6.01 -20.64 11.51
N GLU A 90 -4.69 -20.55 11.64
CA GLU A 90 -3.81 -20.07 10.57
C GLU A 90 -3.25 -21.19 9.72
N ARG A 91 -3.37 -22.44 10.18
CA ARG A 91 -2.92 -23.61 9.44
C ARG A 91 -3.65 -23.72 8.09
N GLY A 92 -2.88 -23.87 7.02
CA GLY A 92 -3.40 -24.02 5.66
C GLY A 92 -3.97 -22.75 5.03
N LYS A 93 -3.94 -21.62 5.72
CA LYS A 93 -4.31 -20.34 5.11
C LYS A 93 -3.20 -19.84 4.18
N PRO A 94 -3.55 -19.08 3.10
CA PRO A 94 -2.56 -18.39 2.30
C PRO A 94 -1.69 -17.50 3.18
N VAL A 95 -0.37 -17.56 2.99
CA VAL A 95 0.57 -16.69 3.72
C VAL A 95 0.34 -15.23 3.37
N LEU A 96 0.01 -14.94 2.12
CA LEU A 96 -0.42 -13.60 1.70
C LEU A 96 -1.72 -13.22 2.43
N GLY A 97 -1.67 -12.14 3.19
CA GLY A 97 -2.78 -11.65 4.02
C GLY A 97 -2.68 -12.03 5.50
N LEU A 98 -1.84 -13.02 5.89
CA LEU A 98 -1.69 -13.41 7.29
C LEU A 98 -1.14 -12.25 8.14
N ALA A 99 -1.63 -12.18 9.37
CA ALA A 99 -1.05 -11.34 10.42
C ALA A 99 0.14 -12.06 11.04
N LEU A 100 1.34 -11.76 10.56
CA LEU A 100 2.56 -12.37 11.08
C LEU A 100 3.08 -11.65 12.33
N ILE A 101 2.82 -10.34 12.49
CA ILE A 101 3.13 -9.58 13.70
C ILE A 101 1.83 -9.30 14.44
N LYS A 102 1.79 -9.60 15.73
CA LYS A 102 0.58 -9.47 16.55
C LYS A 102 0.86 -8.90 17.94
N GLY A 103 -0.11 -8.16 18.46
CA GLY A 103 -0.15 -7.79 19.87
C GLY A 103 0.91 -6.78 20.31
N MET A 104 1.55 -6.05 19.37
CA MET A 104 2.57 -5.07 19.71
C MET A 104 1.93 -3.86 20.40
N LYS A 105 2.59 -3.35 21.45
CA LYS A 105 2.22 -2.10 22.13
C LYS A 105 3.33 -1.08 22.02
N ARG A 106 2.95 0.17 21.80
CA ARG A 106 3.90 1.27 21.63
C ARG A 106 4.45 1.74 22.97
N ASN A 107 5.77 1.89 23.04
CA ASN A 107 6.51 2.50 24.13
C ASN A 107 7.54 3.47 23.53
N GLY A 108 7.19 4.76 23.42
CA GLY A 108 8.01 5.76 22.73
C GLY A 108 8.19 5.44 21.23
N THR A 109 9.43 5.17 20.81
CA THR A 109 9.77 4.75 19.45
C THR A 109 9.84 3.22 19.30
N ALA A 110 9.72 2.49 20.40
CA ALA A 110 9.68 1.03 20.42
C ALA A 110 8.25 0.51 20.41
N TYR A 111 8.09 -0.73 19.91
CA TYR A 111 6.86 -1.52 19.95
C TYR A 111 7.23 -2.89 20.48
N GLU A 112 6.60 -3.32 21.55
CA GLU A 112 7.00 -4.50 22.33
C GLU A 112 5.78 -5.28 22.84
N GLU A 113 6.00 -6.32 23.66
CA GLU A 113 4.99 -7.22 24.21
C GLU A 113 4.30 -8.14 23.20
N GLY A 114 4.54 -7.99 21.91
CA GLY A 114 3.91 -8.78 20.85
C GLY A 114 4.77 -9.95 20.38
N THR A 115 4.30 -10.57 19.31
CA THR A 115 4.93 -11.73 18.68
C THR A 115 5.08 -11.54 17.18
N ILE A 116 6.04 -12.28 16.60
CA ILE A 116 6.18 -12.46 15.15
C ILE A 116 6.26 -13.95 14.84
N MET A 117 5.53 -14.38 13.83
CA MET A 117 5.51 -15.75 13.33
C MET A 117 6.31 -15.86 12.03
N ASP A 118 7.13 -16.90 11.91
CA ASP A 118 7.75 -17.29 10.65
C ASP A 118 6.85 -18.31 9.94
N PRO A 119 6.25 -17.98 8.78
CA PRO A 119 5.34 -18.90 8.09
C PRO A 119 6.04 -20.11 7.44
N ARG A 120 7.38 -20.11 7.36
CA ARG A 120 8.16 -21.22 6.79
C ARG A 120 8.21 -22.43 7.69
N ASP A 121 8.19 -22.21 9.00
CA ASP A 121 8.26 -23.29 10.01
C ASP A 121 7.14 -23.23 11.05
N GLY A 122 6.30 -22.17 11.02
CA GLY A 122 5.22 -21.95 11.97
C GLY A 122 5.69 -21.46 13.34
N ALA A 123 6.99 -21.22 13.52
CA ALA A 123 7.54 -20.81 14.81
C ALA A 123 7.11 -19.38 15.18
N VAL A 124 6.72 -19.21 16.45
CA VAL A 124 6.30 -17.93 17.00
C VAL A 124 7.38 -17.42 17.96
N TYR A 125 7.85 -16.21 17.69
CA TYR A 125 8.88 -15.52 18.45
C TYR A 125 8.27 -14.33 19.19
N ARG A 126 8.86 -13.94 20.32
CA ARG A 126 8.60 -12.59 20.86
C ARG A 126 9.14 -11.56 19.90
N ALA A 127 8.44 -10.43 19.79
CA ALA A 127 8.81 -9.38 18.86
C ALA A 127 9.15 -8.07 19.57
N LEU A 128 10.13 -7.37 19.02
CA LEU A 128 10.44 -5.98 19.30
C LEU A 128 10.56 -5.26 17.97
N MET A 129 9.89 -4.12 17.83
CA MET A 129 10.10 -3.23 16.69
C MET A 129 10.60 -1.87 17.21
N LYS A 130 11.47 -1.23 16.46
CA LYS A 130 12.00 0.11 16.78
C LYS A 130 11.99 0.99 15.54
N LEU A 131 11.27 2.10 15.66
CA LEU A 131 11.18 3.08 14.60
C LEU A 131 12.40 4.00 14.65
N SER A 132 13.02 4.25 13.48
CA SER A 132 14.09 5.25 13.36
C SER A 132 13.56 6.67 13.62
N PRO A 133 14.42 7.61 14.03
CA PRO A 133 14.00 8.99 14.32
C PRO A 133 13.34 9.71 13.14
N ASP A 134 13.76 9.40 11.91
CA ASP A 134 13.19 9.95 10.68
C ASP A 134 11.93 9.21 10.20
N GLY A 135 11.53 8.12 10.90
CA GLY A 135 10.40 7.30 10.55
C GLY A 135 10.54 6.48 9.27
N GLN A 136 11.73 6.42 8.65
CA GLN A 136 11.94 5.75 7.36
C GLN A 136 12.42 4.31 7.47
N LYS A 137 12.87 3.90 8.64
CA LYS A 137 13.36 2.55 8.93
C LYS A 137 12.60 1.97 10.12
N LEU A 138 12.28 0.69 10.03
CA LEU A 138 11.72 -0.10 11.13
C LEU A 138 12.62 -1.30 11.37
N GLU A 139 13.34 -1.31 12.48
CA GLU A 139 14.03 -2.51 12.95
C GLU A 139 13.00 -3.46 13.54
N VAL A 140 12.91 -4.67 13.01
CA VAL A 140 12.02 -5.75 13.50
C VAL A 140 12.89 -6.87 14.00
N ARG A 141 12.72 -7.23 15.27
CA ARG A 141 13.50 -8.28 15.94
C ARG A 141 12.61 -9.37 16.48
N GLY A 142 12.85 -10.60 16.04
CA GLY A 142 12.27 -11.81 16.61
C GLY A 142 13.25 -12.49 17.54
N TYR A 143 12.81 -12.97 18.73
CA TYR A 143 13.67 -13.61 19.72
C TYR A 143 12.93 -14.65 20.57
N LEU A 144 13.69 -15.60 21.14
CA LEU A 144 13.23 -16.55 22.12
C LEU A 144 13.87 -16.23 23.48
N GLY A 145 13.07 -16.27 24.53
CA GLY A 145 13.54 -15.95 25.90
C GLY A 145 13.87 -14.46 26.06
N ILE A 146 15.15 -14.09 25.99
CA ILE A 146 15.60 -12.70 26.12
C ILE A 146 15.97 -12.12 24.75
N SER A 147 15.75 -10.81 24.57
CA SER A 147 15.93 -10.14 23.27
C SER A 147 17.38 -10.15 22.76
N LEU A 148 18.36 -10.45 23.62
CA LEU A 148 19.77 -10.53 23.23
C LEU A 148 20.02 -11.65 22.18
N PHE A 149 19.28 -12.74 22.26
CA PHE A 149 19.41 -13.90 21.36
C PHE A 149 18.30 -13.89 20.28
N GLY A 150 18.29 -12.89 19.43
CA GLY A 150 17.30 -12.74 18.38
C GLY A 150 17.92 -12.38 17.04
N ARG A 151 17.10 -12.41 15.99
CA ARG A 151 17.43 -11.89 14.67
C ARG A 151 16.72 -10.57 14.45
N SER A 152 17.46 -9.57 14.00
CA SER A 152 16.90 -8.28 13.56
C SER A 152 16.93 -8.20 12.06
N GLN A 153 15.93 -7.51 11.52
CA GLN A 153 15.86 -7.09 10.11
C GLN A 153 15.47 -5.61 10.09
N THR A 154 15.97 -4.88 9.11
CA THR A 154 15.61 -3.48 8.91
C THR A 154 14.70 -3.37 7.69
N TRP A 155 13.48 -2.90 7.90
CA TRP A 155 12.49 -2.69 6.86
C TRP A 155 12.48 -1.23 6.43
N ASN A 156 12.22 -0.99 5.16
CA ASN A 156 12.13 0.35 4.59
C ASN A 156 10.67 0.80 4.51
N ARG A 157 10.40 2.05 4.86
CA ARG A 157 9.06 2.61 4.70
C ARG A 157 8.75 2.80 3.21
N LEU A 158 7.55 2.40 2.82
CA LEU A 158 7.00 2.67 1.51
C LEU A 158 5.85 3.68 1.61
N PRO A 159 5.59 4.47 0.56
CA PRO A 159 4.37 5.26 0.49
C PRO A 159 3.16 4.35 0.40
N ASP A 160 2.06 4.67 1.09
CA ASP A 160 0.83 3.87 1.04
C ASP A 160 0.27 3.73 -0.38
N SER A 161 0.58 4.68 -1.26
CA SER A 161 0.24 4.64 -2.69
C SER A 161 0.92 3.49 -3.45
N ALA A 162 1.97 2.86 -2.90
CA ALA A 162 2.63 1.72 -3.54
C ALA A 162 1.72 0.48 -3.67
N LEU A 163 0.68 0.36 -2.83
CA LEU A 163 -0.36 -0.67 -2.94
C LEU A 163 -1.48 -0.32 -3.92
N ALA A 164 -1.53 0.93 -4.40
CA ALA A 164 -2.54 1.30 -5.40
C ALA A 164 -2.31 0.51 -6.70
N PRO A 165 -3.38 0.07 -7.38
CA PRO A 165 -3.23 -0.53 -8.70
C PRO A 165 -2.48 0.45 -9.61
N THR A 166 -1.46 -0.04 -10.31
CA THR A 166 -0.77 0.78 -11.32
C THR A 166 -1.82 1.24 -12.35
N PRO A 167 -2.00 2.55 -12.57
CA PRO A 167 -2.91 3.02 -13.61
C PRO A 167 -2.53 2.34 -14.93
N PRO A 168 -3.51 1.91 -15.73
CA PRO A 168 -3.20 1.39 -17.06
C PRO A 168 -2.36 2.41 -17.81
N PRO A 169 -1.36 1.97 -18.61
CA PRO A 169 -0.51 2.87 -19.35
C PRO A 169 -1.40 3.80 -20.18
N THR A 170 -1.28 5.11 -19.93
CA THR A 170 -1.96 6.13 -20.73
C THR A 170 -1.53 5.91 -22.16
N ARG A 171 -2.45 5.45 -22.99
CA ARG A 171 -2.22 5.29 -24.43
C ARG A 171 -1.87 6.68 -24.95
N GLY A 172 -0.60 6.93 -25.21
CA GLY A 172 -0.14 8.16 -25.84
C GLY A 172 -0.92 8.44 -27.11
N PRO A 173 -0.96 9.70 -27.59
CA PRO A 173 -1.63 10.04 -28.85
C PRO A 173 -1.18 9.08 -29.94
N ALA A 174 -2.14 8.48 -30.64
CA ALA A 174 -1.84 7.58 -31.74
C ALA A 174 -0.88 8.28 -32.74
N PRO A 175 0.15 7.59 -33.25
CA PRO A 175 1.03 8.16 -34.26
C PRO A 175 0.18 8.66 -35.42
N LYS A 176 0.36 9.94 -35.78
CA LYS A 176 -0.27 10.49 -36.99
C LYS A 176 0.21 9.67 -38.19
N GLY A 177 -0.71 9.00 -38.86
CA GLY A 177 -0.40 8.23 -40.07
C GLY A 177 0.36 9.07 -41.11
N PRO A 178 1.12 8.40 -41.99
CA PRO A 178 1.90 9.10 -43.02
C PRO A 178 1.02 10.01 -43.90
N PRO A 179 1.53 11.17 -44.36
CA PRO A 179 0.76 12.08 -45.18
C PRO A 179 0.36 11.41 -46.49
N GLN A 180 -0.93 11.40 -46.77
CA GLN A 180 -1.44 10.90 -48.05
C GLN A 180 -0.97 11.88 -49.16
N LYS A 181 -0.17 11.41 -50.10
CA LYS A 181 0.17 12.14 -51.32
C LYS A 181 -1.07 12.21 -52.20
N LYS A 182 -1.45 13.45 -52.58
CA LYS A 182 -2.39 13.71 -53.69
C LYS A 182 -1.68 13.50 -55.02
#